data_8aa322e9e0682ec032f3a48ec35a0679
#
_entry.id   8aa322e9e0682ec032f3a48ec35a0679
#
_cell.length_a   1.000
_cell.length_b   1.000
_cell.length_c   1.000
_cell.angle_alpha   90.00
_cell.angle_beta   90.00
_cell.angle_gamma   90.00
#
_symmetry.space_group_name_H-M   'P 1'
#
loop_
_entity.id
_entity.type
_entity.pdbx_description
1 polymer ?
#
loop_
_entity_poly.entity_id
_entity_poly.type
_entity_poly.pdbx_seq_one_letter_code
_entity_poly.pdbx_strand_id
1 'polypeptide(L)'
;MKHLKLGLVQTGDPLKLCTDQYNAFCDAMKDVLGVELIQSEWEINGAEDAERIATAFEARAVDLTVLMCCSLVGDGRVIQPFIRSHQEVVVWCLPEPTREGPLLLNSMTCANLYTSSATQMSRETGGKRAKWIYGLVEDPLMMPRLLSSIRAIRARKSMQGATLVQVGKTAEGFINLGFDAEAIHDKSGVNVVFCSLEEIFRDMNAVSDADATALAGTIAC
;
A
#
# COMPACT_ATOMS: atom_id res chain seq x y z
N MET A 1 5.44 2.40 -14.89
CA MET A 1 4.92 1.88 -13.61
C MET A 1 4.74 3.07 -12.67
N LYS A 2 3.56 3.26 -12.03
CA LYS A 2 3.32 4.41 -11.16
C LYS A 2 4.28 4.37 -9.96
N HIS A 3 4.84 5.52 -9.59
CA HIS A 3 5.67 5.68 -8.41
C HIS A 3 4.82 5.52 -7.14
N LEU A 4 5.39 4.92 -6.10
CA LEU A 4 4.79 4.78 -4.79
C LEU A 4 5.53 5.72 -3.83
N LYS A 5 4.79 6.52 -3.08
CA LYS A 5 5.32 7.35 -2.00
C LYS A 5 5.16 6.62 -0.66
N LEU A 6 6.29 6.34 -0.02
CA LEU A 6 6.37 5.65 1.25
C LEU A 6 6.73 6.65 2.35
N GLY A 7 5.85 6.87 3.30
CA GLY A 7 6.11 7.65 4.50
C GLY A 7 6.76 6.78 5.58
N LEU A 8 7.82 7.26 6.20
CA LEU A 8 8.47 6.63 7.34
C LEU A 8 8.38 7.53 8.56
N VAL A 9 7.87 7.00 9.66
CA VAL A 9 7.78 7.68 10.95
C VAL A 9 8.04 6.70 12.08
N GLN A 10 8.59 7.18 13.18
CA GLN A 10 8.87 6.40 14.39
C GLN A 10 8.12 6.93 15.61
N THR A 11 7.94 6.07 16.61
CA THR A 11 7.32 6.42 17.89
C THR A 11 8.36 6.65 18.97
N GLY A 12 8.17 7.70 19.78
CA GLY A 12 8.97 8.02 20.98
C GLY A 12 10.43 8.34 20.70
N ASP A 13 11.16 8.62 21.77
CA ASP A 13 12.61 8.84 21.73
C ASP A 13 13.33 7.53 21.39
N PRO A 14 14.07 7.48 20.26
CA PRO A 14 14.65 6.25 19.80
C PRO A 14 15.89 5.87 20.60
N LEU A 15 15.96 4.63 21.05
CA LEU A 15 17.24 4.04 21.43
C LEU A 15 18.17 3.93 20.23
N LYS A 16 19.46 3.77 20.48
CA LYS A 16 20.46 3.61 19.41
C LYS A 16 20.08 2.54 18.39
N LEU A 17 19.54 1.40 18.83
CA LEU A 17 19.04 0.37 17.93
C LEU A 17 17.98 0.90 16.97
N CYS A 18 17.04 1.70 17.43
CA CYS A 18 15.99 2.27 16.58
C CYS A 18 16.59 3.23 15.55
N THR A 19 17.49 4.11 15.97
CA THR A 19 18.18 5.02 15.05
C THR A 19 18.98 4.27 13.98
N ASP A 20 19.72 3.23 14.38
CA ASP A 20 20.50 2.40 13.46
C ASP A 20 19.57 1.71 12.45
N GLN A 21 18.44 1.14 12.91
CA GLN A 21 17.47 0.48 12.05
C GLN A 21 16.68 1.44 11.15
N TYR A 22 16.37 2.64 11.63
CA TYR A 22 15.76 3.70 10.82
C TYR A 22 16.68 4.07 9.64
N ASN A 23 17.98 4.29 9.92
CA ASN A 23 18.97 4.63 8.90
C ASN A 23 19.18 3.47 7.92
N ALA A 24 19.33 2.23 8.42
CA ALA A 24 19.43 1.04 7.57
C ALA A 24 18.23 0.87 6.65
N PHE A 25 17.02 1.15 7.15
CA PHE A 25 15.81 1.15 6.34
C PHE A 25 15.85 2.22 5.24
N CYS A 26 16.24 3.45 5.58
CA CYS A 26 16.37 4.54 4.61
C CYS A 26 17.36 4.16 3.49
N ASP A 27 18.50 3.56 3.85
CA ASP A 27 19.49 3.10 2.88
C ASP A 27 18.95 1.98 1.98
N ALA A 28 18.29 0.98 2.57
CA ALA A 28 17.68 -0.11 1.81
C ALA A 28 16.59 0.37 0.84
N MET A 29 15.87 1.44 1.17
CA MET A 29 14.82 1.99 0.30
C MET A 29 15.36 2.74 -0.91
N LYS A 30 16.61 3.25 -0.89
CA LYS A 30 17.23 3.95 -2.03
C LYS A 30 17.31 3.08 -3.28
N ASP A 31 17.50 1.77 -3.10
CA ASP A 31 17.66 0.81 -4.19
C ASP A 31 16.32 0.22 -4.68
N VAL A 32 15.19 0.58 -4.06
CA VAL A 32 13.87 0.09 -4.45
C VAL A 32 13.30 0.91 -5.59
N LEU A 33 13.37 0.39 -6.80
CA LEU A 33 12.88 1.06 -8.00
C LEU A 33 11.40 1.48 -7.89
N GLY A 34 11.13 2.76 -8.16
CA GLY A 34 9.78 3.32 -8.21
C GLY A 34 9.16 3.53 -6.82
N VAL A 35 9.97 3.64 -5.77
CA VAL A 35 9.59 4.09 -4.44
C VAL A 35 10.27 5.42 -4.14
N GLU A 36 9.49 6.40 -3.69
CA GLU A 36 9.95 7.67 -3.14
C GLU A 36 9.77 7.60 -1.62
N LEU A 37 10.88 7.65 -0.88
CA LEU A 37 10.85 7.67 0.59
C LEU A 37 10.62 9.09 1.09
N ILE A 38 9.62 9.25 1.95
CA ILE A 38 9.26 10.49 2.63
C ILE A 38 9.43 10.27 4.12
N GLN A 39 10.47 10.84 4.69
CA GLN A 39 10.72 10.76 6.12
C GLN A 39 9.90 11.83 6.85
N SER A 40 9.37 11.48 8.03
CA SER A 40 8.76 12.46 8.93
C SER A 40 9.82 13.37 9.54
N GLU A 41 9.49 14.64 9.67
CA GLU A 41 10.32 15.62 10.39
C GLU A 41 10.16 15.52 11.91
N TRP A 42 9.12 14.80 12.36
CA TRP A 42 8.77 14.65 13.77
C TRP A 42 8.59 13.20 14.14
N GLU A 43 8.81 12.91 15.41
CA GLU A 43 8.49 11.65 16.04
C GLU A 43 7.08 11.69 16.64
N ILE A 44 6.47 10.52 16.81
CA ILE A 44 5.17 10.40 17.44
C ILE A 44 5.36 10.20 18.94
N ASN A 45 4.95 11.18 19.76
CA ASN A 45 4.92 11.10 21.21
C ASN A 45 3.47 11.05 21.76
N GLY A 46 2.47 11.15 20.88
CA GLY A 46 1.06 11.10 21.23
C GLY A 46 0.15 11.26 20.03
N ALA A 47 -1.15 11.33 20.30
CA ALA A 47 -2.17 11.43 19.25
C ALA A 47 -2.09 12.74 18.44
N GLU A 48 -1.67 13.83 19.04
CA GLU A 48 -1.53 15.14 18.37
C GLU A 48 -0.39 15.13 17.34
N ASP A 49 0.74 14.51 17.68
CA ASP A 49 1.84 14.34 16.72
C ASP A 49 1.42 13.44 15.56
N ALA A 50 0.70 12.36 15.87
CA ALA A 50 0.18 11.46 14.85
C ALA A 50 -0.77 12.16 13.87
N GLU A 51 -1.65 13.02 14.36
CA GLU A 51 -2.55 13.82 13.52
C GLU A 51 -1.78 14.79 12.61
N ARG A 52 -0.80 15.50 13.16
CA ARG A 52 0.05 16.42 12.42
C ARG A 52 0.82 15.71 11.31
N ILE A 53 1.42 14.56 11.62
CA ILE A 53 2.23 13.79 10.68
C ILE A 53 1.35 13.16 9.59
N ALA A 54 0.21 12.57 9.96
CA ALA A 54 -0.73 12.01 9.00
C ALA A 54 -1.24 13.06 8.01
N THR A 55 -1.54 14.28 8.48
CA THR A 55 -1.92 15.43 7.64
C THR A 55 -0.78 15.83 6.70
N ALA A 56 0.46 15.89 7.18
CA ALA A 56 1.62 16.19 6.34
C ALA A 56 1.87 15.11 5.28
N PHE A 57 1.67 13.84 5.61
CA PHE A 57 1.79 12.73 4.68
C PHE A 57 0.66 12.72 3.64
N GLU A 58 -0.57 13.05 4.05
CA GLU A 58 -1.70 13.21 3.13
C GLU A 58 -1.46 14.34 2.13
N ALA A 59 -1.01 15.51 2.57
CA ALA A 59 -0.66 16.65 1.72
C ALA A 59 0.44 16.30 0.68
N ARG A 60 1.33 15.36 1.00
CA ARG A 60 2.35 14.83 0.09
C ARG A 60 1.89 13.63 -0.73
N ALA A 61 0.62 13.21 -0.60
CA ALA A 61 0.03 12.05 -1.25
C ALA A 61 0.83 10.76 -0.98
N VAL A 62 1.17 10.50 0.28
CA VAL A 62 1.80 9.24 0.72
C VAL A 62 0.84 8.08 0.49
N ASP A 63 1.31 7.02 -0.14
CA ASP A 63 0.53 5.82 -0.47
C ASP A 63 0.58 4.76 0.63
N LEU A 64 1.73 4.66 1.30
CA LEU A 64 2.01 3.69 2.35
C LEU A 64 2.77 4.36 3.48
N THR A 65 2.26 4.28 4.69
CA THR A 65 2.98 4.70 5.89
C THR A 65 3.60 3.48 6.58
N VAL A 66 4.91 3.53 6.82
CA VAL A 66 5.61 2.62 7.73
C VAL A 66 5.77 3.32 9.07
N LEU A 67 5.08 2.81 10.08
CA LEU A 67 5.12 3.30 11.45
C LEU A 67 6.02 2.37 12.25
N MET A 68 7.22 2.84 12.56
CA MET A 68 8.24 2.10 13.31
C MET A 68 8.01 2.26 14.81
N CYS A 69 7.74 1.16 15.49
CA CYS A 69 7.51 1.14 16.93
C CYS A 69 8.83 1.10 17.71
N CYS A 70 9.36 2.26 18.10
CA CYS A 70 10.57 2.38 18.90
C CYS A 70 10.26 2.40 20.41
N SER A 71 9.05 2.81 20.78
CA SER A 71 8.53 2.72 22.14
C SER A 71 7.01 2.71 22.13
N LEU A 72 6.40 2.24 23.21
CA LEU A 72 4.96 2.33 23.42
C LEU A 72 4.62 3.76 23.84
N VAL A 73 4.01 4.54 22.94
CA VAL A 73 3.58 5.90 23.21
C VAL A 73 2.07 6.05 23.02
N GLY A 74 1.46 6.88 23.85
CA GLY A 74 0.03 7.17 23.76
C GLY A 74 -0.85 5.93 23.90
N ASP A 75 -1.88 5.90 23.08
CA ASP A 75 -2.88 4.81 23.03
C ASP A 75 -3.31 4.51 21.58
N GLY A 76 -4.41 3.77 21.40
CA GLY A 76 -4.92 3.41 20.09
C GLY A 76 -5.31 4.57 19.18
N ARG A 77 -5.39 5.82 19.69
CA ARG A 77 -5.65 7.01 18.89
C ARG A 77 -4.48 7.39 17.98
N VAL A 78 -3.26 6.94 18.29
CA VAL A 78 -2.07 7.20 17.47
C VAL A 78 -2.21 6.67 16.06
N ILE A 79 -2.82 5.49 15.87
CA ILE A 79 -2.97 4.91 14.53
C ILE A 79 -4.15 5.50 13.73
N GLN A 80 -5.13 6.10 14.41
CA GLN A 80 -6.38 6.53 13.80
C GLN A 80 -6.22 7.54 12.65
N PRO A 81 -5.40 8.58 12.74
CA PRO A 81 -5.24 9.54 11.65
C PRO A 81 -4.76 8.90 10.35
N PHE A 82 -3.82 7.97 10.44
CA PHE A 82 -3.30 7.27 9.27
C PHE A 82 -4.34 6.34 8.61
N ILE A 83 -5.22 5.73 9.41
CA ILE A 83 -6.32 4.90 8.87
C ILE A 83 -7.39 5.78 8.23
N ARG A 84 -7.74 6.93 8.84
CA ARG A 84 -8.73 7.88 8.30
C ARG A 84 -8.30 8.53 6.99
N SER A 85 -7.03 8.84 6.84
CA SER A 85 -6.46 9.43 5.62
C SER A 85 -6.36 8.45 4.44
N HIS A 86 -6.94 7.26 4.57
CA HIS A 86 -6.95 6.22 3.53
C HIS A 86 -5.56 5.75 3.07
N GLN A 87 -4.52 6.02 3.85
CA GLN A 87 -3.20 5.46 3.60
C GLN A 87 -3.17 3.97 3.94
N GLU A 88 -2.36 3.21 3.23
CA GLU A 88 -2.00 1.88 3.69
C GLU A 88 -1.01 2.02 4.84
N VAL A 89 -1.13 1.20 5.87
CA VAL A 89 -0.27 1.27 7.05
C VAL A 89 0.40 -0.05 7.31
N VAL A 90 1.72 -0.01 7.46
CA VAL A 90 2.53 -1.09 8.00
C VAL A 90 3.12 -0.65 9.33
N VAL A 91 2.79 -1.35 10.39
CA VAL A 91 3.37 -1.16 11.72
C VAL A 91 4.61 -2.05 11.81
N TRP A 92 5.76 -1.41 11.94
CA TRP A 92 7.04 -2.11 12.03
C TRP A 92 7.47 -2.26 13.48
N CYS A 93 7.53 -3.52 13.93
CA CYS A 93 7.88 -3.93 15.27
C CYS A 93 9.32 -4.43 15.32
N LEU A 94 10.12 -3.86 16.20
CA LEU A 94 11.51 -4.26 16.43
C LEU A 94 11.60 -5.31 17.53
N PRO A 95 12.58 -6.23 17.47
CA PRO A 95 12.93 -7.08 18.60
C PRO A 95 13.47 -6.24 19.75
N GLU A 96 13.23 -6.69 20.97
CA GLU A 96 13.87 -6.11 22.15
C GLU A 96 15.39 -6.26 22.05
N PRO A 97 16.18 -5.23 22.44
CA PRO A 97 17.64 -5.29 22.36
C PRO A 97 18.27 -6.29 23.33
N THR A 98 17.54 -6.69 24.37
CA THR A 98 17.97 -7.68 25.37
C THR A 98 16.87 -8.71 25.60
N ARG A 99 17.24 -9.93 25.98
CA ARG A 99 16.31 -11.00 26.37
C ARG A 99 16.06 -11.06 27.87
N GLU A 100 16.80 -10.28 28.65
CA GLU A 100 16.74 -10.23 30.09
C GLU A 100 16.47 -8.80 30.57
N GLY A 101 15.78 -8.68 31.69
CA GLY A 101 15.42 -7.40 32.28
C GLY A 101 14.10 -6.81 31.73
N PRO A 102 13.86 -5.52 31.95
CA PRO A 102 12.66 -4.84 31.49
C PRO A 102 12.66 -4.71 29.96
N LEU A 103 11.47 -4.72 29.38
CA LEU A 103 11.28 -4.43 27.96
C LEU A 103 11.58 -2.95 27.70
N LEU A 104 12.62 -2.67 26.93
CA LEU A 104 13.08 -1.30 26.71
C LEU A 104 12.26 -0.59 25.62
N LEU A 105 11.83 -1.34 24.59
CA LEU A 105 11.06 -0.79 23.48
C LEU A 105 9.55 -0.95 23.67
N ASN A 106 9.12 -2.07 24.28
CA ASN A 106 7.71 -2.47 24.24
C ASN A 106 7.12 -2.49 22.82
N SER A 107 7.95 -2.72 21.83
CA SER A 107 7.62 -2.58 20.41
C SER A 107 6.49 -3.54 19.99
N MET A 108 6.49 -4.76 20.51
CA MET A 108 5.43 -5.74 20.25
C MET A 108 4.09 -5.32 20.87
N THR A 109 4.10 -4.75 22.08
CA THR A 109 2.89 -4.20 22.71
C THR A 109 2.35 -3.03 21.92
N CYS A 110 3.22 -2.14 21.46
CA CYS A 110 2.90 -1.01 20.60
C CYS A 110 2.24 -1.50 19.30
N ALA A 111 2.87 -2.44 18.60
CA ALA A 111 2.35 -2.99 17.35
C ALA A 111 0.98 -3.68 17.55
N ASN A 112 0.80 -4.43 18.64
CA ASN A 112 -0.48 -5.07 18.96
C ASN A 112 -1.57 -4.03 19.24
N LEU A 113 -1.28 -3.01 20.05
CA LEU A 113 -2.22 -1.93 20.34
C LEU A 113 -2.68 -1.22 19.06
N TYR A 114 -1.74 -0.80 18.20
CA TYR A 114 -2.08 -0.03 17.01
C TYR A 114 -2.80 -0.88 15.96
N THR A 115 -2.39 -2.12 15.73
CA THR A 115 -3.04 -2.98 14.74
C THR A 115 -4.42 -3.46 15.20
N SER A 116 -4.62 -3.70 16.51
CA SER A 116 -5.95 -4.02 17.04
C SER A 116 -6.90 -2.83 16.94
N SER A 117 -6.43 -1.62 17.27
CA SER A 117 -7.21 -0.38 17.13
C SER A 117 -7.57 -0.10 15.67
N ALA A 118 -6.62 -0.26 14.75
CA ALA A 118 -6.88 -0.14 13.31
C ALA A 118 -7.91 -1.17 12.82
N THR A 119 -7.84 -2.40 13.35
CA THR A 119 -8.80 -3.47 13.00
C THR A 119 -10.20 -3.15 13.50
N GLN A 120 -10.33 -2.62 14.70
CA GLN A 120 -11.62 -2.19 15.24
C GLN A 120 -12.23 -1.06 14.39
N MET A 121 -11.46 -0.02 14.11
CA MET A 121 -11.91 1.08 13.25
C MET A 121 -12.34 0.59 11.86
N SER A 122 -11.57 -0.32 11.27
CA SER A 122 -11.88 -0.89 9.96
C SER A 122 -13.21 -1.65 9.94
N ARG A 123 -13.59 -2.32 11.04
CA ARG A 123 -14.89 -2.97 11.17
C ARG A 123 -16.05 -1.98 11.23
N GLU A 124 -15.82 -0.83 11.88
CA GLU A 124 -16.84 0.21 12.07
C GLU A 124 -17.05 1.05 10.80
N THR A 125 -15.99 1.30 10.05
CA THR A 125 -15.99 2.25 8.92
C THR A 125 -15.90 1.59 7.55
N GLY A 126 -15.70 0.27 7.46
CA GLY A 126 -15.36 -0.43 6.21
C GLY A 126 -13.97 -0.08 5.67
N GLY A 127 -13.16 0.59 6.47
CA GLY A 127 -11.85 1.12 6.08
C GLY A 127 -10.74 0.07 6.00
N LYS A 128 -9.52 0.56 5.82
CA LYS A 128 -8.31 -0.26 5.68
C LYS A 128 -7.82 -0.78 7.02
N ARG A 129 -7.14 -1.92 6.99
CA ARG A 129 -6.48 -2.51 8.14
C ARG A 129 -4.99 -2.19 8.10
N ALA A 130 -4.38 -2.02 9.27
CA ALA A 130 -2.93 -2.00 9.38
C ALA A 130 -2.37 -3.43 9.28
N LYS A 131 -1.27 -3.59 8.55
CA LYS A 131 -0.44 -4.80 8.57
C LYS A 131 0.72 -4.55 9.52
N TRP A 132 1.19 -5.57 10.24
CA TRP A 132 2.41 -5.47 11.01
C TRP A 132 3.50 -6.39 10.47
N ILE A 133 4.74 -5.97 10.64
CA ILE A 133 5.94 -6.73 10.34
C ILE A 133 6.87 -6.70 11.56
N TYR A 134 7.67 -7.74 11.74
CA TYR A 134 8.60 -7.89 12.85
C TYR A 134 9.99 -8.22 12.33
N GLY A 135 10.99 -7.63 12.93
CA GLY A 135 12.39 -7.94 12.68
C GLY A 135 13.25 -6.70 12.43
N LEU A 136 14.53 -6.93 12.30
CA LEU A 136 15.52 -5.93 11.88
C LEU A 136 15.58 -5.88 10.35
N VAL A 137 16.15 -4.82 9.78
CA VAL A 137 16.28 -4.64 8.31
C VAL A 137 17.05 -5.82 7.68
N GLU A 138 18.07 -6.31 8.37
CA GLU A 138 18.90 -7.44 7.95
C GLU A 138 18.24 -8.82 8.11
N ASP A 139 17.08 -8.90 8.77
CA ASP A 139 16.36 -10.16 8.92
C ASP A 139 15.83 -10.66 7.57
N PRO A 140 16.00 -11.94 7.24
CA PRO A 140 15.68 -12.47 5.91
C PRO A 140 14.19 -12.41 5.56
N LEU A 141 13.31 -12.17 6.53
CA LEU A 141 11.86 -12.12 6.31
C LEU A 141 11.27 -10.70 6.37
N MET A 142 11.93 -9.74 7.02
CA MET A 142 11.38 -8.40 7.24
C MET A 142 11.22 -7.65 5.92
N MET A 143 12.32 -7.39 5.23
CA MET A 143 12.30 -6.65 3.96
C MET A 143 11.48 -7.34 2.86
N PRO A 144 11.56 -8.66 2.63
CA PRO A 144 10.70 -9.32 1.65
C PRO A 144 9.20 -9.16 1.94
N ARG A 145 8.77 -9.16 3.22
CA ARG A 145 7.37 -8.93 3.61
C ARG A 145 6.93 -7.50 3.32
N LEU A 146 7.78 -6.51 3.58
CA LEU A 146 7.51 -5.13 3.24
C LEU A 146 7.43 -4.94 1.72
N LEU A 147 8.42 -5.44 0.97
CA LEU A 147 8.45 -5.37 -0.49
C LEU A 147 7.24 -6.04 -1.14
N SER A 148 6.74 -7.14 -0.56
CA SER A 148 5.49 -7.75 -1.01
C SER A 148 4.30 -6.79 -0.85
N SER A 149 4.22 -6.04 0.26
CA SER A 149 3.17 -5.03 0.48
C SER A 149 3.30 -3.87 -0.51
N ILE A 150 4.51 -3.38 -0.73
CA ILE A 150 4.81 -2.34 -1.73
C ILE A 150 4.36 -2.77 -3.12
N ARG A 151 4.69 -4.00 -3.54
CA ARG A 151 4.28 -4.54 -4.85
C ARG A 151 2.76 -4.63 -4.98
N ALA A 152 2.06 -5.09 -3.94
CA ALA A 152 0.59 -5.19 -3.94
C ALA A 152 -0.07 -3.81 -4.07
N ILE A 153 0.41 -2.81 -3.32
CA ILE A 153 -0.11 -1.44 -3.38
C ILE A 153 0.15 -0.82 -4.76
N ARG A 154 1.34 -1.03 -5.33
CA ARG A 154 1.68 -0.55 -6.68
C ARG A 154 0.81 -1.20 -7.74
N ALA A 155 0.55 -2.50 -7.66
CA ALA A 155 -0.34 -3.22 -8.57
C ALA A 155 -1.76 -2.62 -8.50
N ARG A 156 -2.31 -2.47 -7.28
CA ARG A 156 -3.62 -1.84 -7.09
C ARG A 156 -3.65 -0.41 -7.65
N LYS A 157 -2.63 0.41 -7.36
CA LYS A 157 -2.52 1.78 -7.87
C LYS A 157 -2.44 1.84 -9.41
N SER A 158 -1.83 0.85 -10.06
CA SER A 158 -1.78 0.77 -11.52
C SER A 158 -3.12 0.35 -12.14
N MET A 159 -3.95 -0.38 -11.40
CA MET A 159 -5.28 -0.78 -11.83
C MET A 159 -6.32 0.34 -11.69
N GLN A 160 -6.13 1.28 -10.76
CA GLN A 160 -7.06 2.38 -10.55
C GLN A 160 -7.22 3.24 -11.82
N GLY A 161 -8.47 3.37 -12.27
CA GLY A 161 -8.85 4.10 -13.50
C GLY A 161 -8.52 3.34 -14.79
N ALA A 162 -8.01 2.11 -14.70
CA ALA A 162 -7.88 1.26 -15.88
C ALA A 162 -9.27 0.87 -16.43
N THR A 163 -9.35 0.64 -17.72
CA THR A 163 -10.57 0.17 -18.38
C THR A 163 -10.39 -1.26 -18.86
N LEU A 164 -11.30 -2.13 -18.44
CA LEU A 164 -11.45 -3.49 -18.96
C LEU A 164 -12.62 -3.48 -19.93
N VAL A 165 -12.38 -3.84 -21.17
CA VAL A 165 -13.45 -3.93 -22.18
C VAL A 165 -13.86 -5.36 -22.34
N GLN A 166 -15.14 -5.67 -22.06
CA GLN A 166 -15.75 -6.93 -22.44
C GLN A 166 -16.35 -6.79 -23.83
N VAL A 167 -15.86 -7.58 -24.77
CA VAL A 167 -16.38 -7.64 -26.14
C VAL A 167 -17.39 -8.78 -26.25
N GLY A 168 -18.60 -8.44 -26.69
CA GLY A 168 -19.70 -9.40 -26.83
C GLY A 168 -20.35 -9.77 -25.49
N LYS A 169 -21.21 -10.78 -25.53
CA LYS A 169 -21.94 -11.29 -24.38
C LYS A 169 -21.37 -12.65 -23.92
N THR A 170 -21.50 -12.92 -22.64
CA THR A 170 -21.26 -14.26 -22.10
C THR A 170 -22.16 -15.27 -22.82
N ALA A 171 -21.62 -16.42 -23.21
CA ALA A 171 -22.38 -17.48 -23.87
C ALA A 171 -23.50 -18.00 -22.94
N GLU A 172 -24.64 -18.27 -23.51
CA GLU A 172 -25.78 -18.77 -22.77
C GLU A 172 -25.45 -20.12 -22.09
N GLY A 173 -25.86 -20.27 -20.84
CA GLY A 173 -25.59 -21.47 -20.04
C GLY A 173 -24.25 -21.43 -19.27
N PHE A 174 -23.33 -20.49 -19.56
CA PHE A 174 -22.08 -20.36 -18.85
C PHE A 174 -22.20 -19.36 -17.68
N ILE A 175 -23.05 -19.70 -16.71
CA ILE A 175 -23.33 -18.83 -15.54
C ILE A 175 -22.11 -18.53 -14.67
N ASN A 176 -21.08 -19.38 -14.72
CA ASN A 176 -19.79 -19.21 -14.02
C ASN A 176 -18.89 -18.16 -14.64
N LEU A 177 -19.19 -17.64 -15.82
CA LEU A 177 -18.45 -16.56 -16.49
C LEU A 177 -19.04 -15.17 -16.19
N GLY A 178 -20.15 -15.12 -15.46
CA GLY A 178 -20.72 -13.85 -15.00
C GLY A 178 -19.82 -13.19 -13.95
N PHE A 179 -19.78 -11.87 -13.97
CA PHE A 179 -19.10 -11.08 -12.96
C PHE A 179 -19.89 -9.79 -12.66
N ASP A 180 -19.63 -9.22 -11.50
CA ASP A 180 -20.20 -7.96 -11.05
C ASP A 180 -19.21 -6.83 -11.34
N ALA A 181 -19.55 -5.98 -12.31
CA ALA A 181 -18.69 -4.87 -12.73
C ALA A 181 -18.53 -3.79 -11.64
N GLU A 182 -19.59 -3.57 -10.84
CA GLU A 182 -19.56 -2.62 -9.74
C GLU A 182 -18.65 -3.12 -8.62
N ALA A 183 -18.75 -4.39 -8.27
CA ALA A 183 -17.85 -5.01 -7.30
C ALA A 183 -16.38 -5.01 -7.74
N ILE A 184 -16.11 -5.13 -9.05
CA ILE A 184 -14.75 -4.99 -9.60
C ILE A 184 -14.27 -3.55 -9.42
N HIS A 185 -15.10 -2.57 -9.79
CA HIS A 185 -14.76 -1.16 -9.63
C HIS A 185 -14.47 -0.81 -8.17
N ASP A 186 -15.35 -1.17 -7.25
CA ASP A 186 -15.24 -0.86 -5.82
C ASP A 186 -13.97 -1.43 -5.20
N LYS A 187 -13.57 -2.63 -5.59
CA LYS A 187 -12.40 -3.31 -5.04
C LYS A 187 -11.07 -2.90 -5.67
N SER A 188 -11.07 -2.59 -6.97
CA SER A 188 -9.85 -2.40 -7.74
C SER A 188 -9.72 -1.02 -8.38
N GLY A 189 -10.83 -0.28 -8.50
CA GLY A 189 -10.90 0.99 -9.26
C GLY A 189 -10.86 0.78 -10.77
N VAL A 190 -11.05 -0.46 -11.26
CA VAL A 190 -11.11 -0.77 -12.69
C VAL A 190 -12.51 -0.48 -13.22
N ASN A 191 -12.60 0.27 -14.31
CA ASN A 191 -13.85 0.49 -15.01
C ASN A 191 -14.11 -0.67 -15.99
N VAL A 192 -15.31 -1.27 -15.95
CA VAL A 192 -15.69 -2.25 -16.93
C VAL A 192 -16.61 -1.61 -17.96
N VAL A 193 -16.25 -1.73 -19.22
CA VAL A 193 -17.01 -1.22 -20.36
C VAL A 193 -17.41 -2.39 -21.24
N PHE A 194 -18.67 -2.39 -21.68
CA PHE A 194 -19.20 -3.42 -22.58
C PHE A 194 -19.23 -2.86 -24.01
N CYS A 195 -18.71 -3.65 -24.95
CA CYS A 195 -18.69 -3.33 -26.37
C CYS A 195 -19.36 -4.48 -27.14
N SER A 196 -20.25 -4.16 -28.08
CA SER A 196 -20.88 -5.18 -28.91
C SER A 196 -19.92 -5.71 -29.98
N LEU A 197 -20.18 -6.94 -30.47
CA LEU A 197 -19.44 -7.47 -31.62
C LEU A 197 -19.68 -6.64 -32.88
N GLU A 198 -20.87 -6.05 -33.01
CA GLU A 198 -21.23 -5.19 -34.15
C GLU A 198 -20.36 -3.93 -34.19
N GLU A 199 -20.13 -3.31 -33.03
CA GLU A 199 -19.22 -2.17 -32.93
C GLU A 199 -17.79 -2.53 -33.32
N ILE A 200 -17.27 -3.63 -32.82
CA ILE A 200 -15.92 -4.11 -33.14
C ILE A 200 -15.79 -4.46 -34.63
N PHE A 201 -16.76 -5.14 -35.22
CA PHE A 201 -16.74 -5.46 -36.65
C PHE A 201 -16.84 -4.21 -37.53
N ARG A 202 -17.66 -3.24 -37.13
CA ARG A 202 -17.74 -1.94 -37.84
C ARG A 202 -16.38 -1.24 -37.82
N ASP A 203 -15.74 -1.16 -36.66
CA ASP A 203 -14.46 -0.48 -36.49
C ASP A 203 -13.33 -1.24 -37.22
N MET A 204 -13.35 -2.58 -37.15
CA MET A 204 -12.41 -3.44 -37.90
C MET A 204 -12.52 -3.19 -39.42
N ASN A 205 -13.74 -3.12 -39.95
CA ASN A 205 -13.98 -2.88 -41.38
C ASN A 205 -13.61 -1.44 -41.85
N ALA A 206 -13.49 -0.48 -40.90
CA ALA A 206 -13.04 0.86 -41.17
C ALA A 206 -11.51 1.02 -41.24
N VAL A 207 -10.74 0.02 -40.75
CA VAL A 207 -9.27 0.02 -40.83
C VAL A 207 -8.81 -0.34 -42.24
N SER A 208 -7.97 0.47 -42.84
CA SER A 208 -7.39 0.14 -44.13
C SER A 208 -6.30 -0.91 -44.08
N ASP A 209 -6.15 -1.71 -45.12
CA ASP A 209 -5.06 -2.71 -45.22
C ASP A 209 -3.68 -2.05 -45.12
N ALA A 210 -3.53 -0.81 -45.56
CA ALA A 210 -2.29 -0.05 -45.45
C ALA A 210 -1.93 0.23 -43.97
N ASP A 211 -2.93 0.72 -43.20
CA ASP A 211 -2.72 1.00 -41.75
C ASP A 211 -2.47 -0.28 -40.96
N ALA A 212 -3.20 -1.35 -41.27
CA ALA A 212 -3.00 -2.66 -40.65
C ALA A 212 -1.58 -3.21 -40.92
N THR A 213 -1.10 -3.10 -42.19
CA THR A 213 0.23 -3.53 -42.57
C THR A 213 1.32 -2.69 -41.91
N ALA A 214 1.13 -1.37 -41.85
CA ALA A 214 2.06 -0.46 -41.18
C ALA A 214 2.22 -0.79 -39.70
N LEU A 215 1.10 -1.04 -38.99
CA LEU A 215 1.12 -1.42 -37.59
C LEU A 215 1.75 -2.79 -37.38
N ALA A 216 1.43 -3.79 -38.21
CA ALA A 216 2.02 -5.13 -38.12
C ALA A 216 3.56 -5.09 -38.27
N GLY A 217 4.09 -4.19 -39.07
CA GLY A 217 5.54 -3.99 -39.21
C GLY A 217 6.22 -3.39 -37.96
N THR A 218 5.46 -2.82 -37.02
CA THR A 218 5.99 -2.26 -35.76
C THR A 218 5.93 -3.25 -34.60
N ILE A 219 5.19 -4.36 -34.76
CA ILE A 219 5.07 -5.40 -33.73
C ILE A 219 6.27 -6.34 -33.92
N ALA A 220 7.29 -6.17 -33.07
CA ALA A 220 8.42 -7.11 -33.03
C ALA A 220 7.93 -8.50 -32.60
N CYS A 221 8.17 -9.51 -33.42
CA CYS A 221 7.96 -10.90 -33.08
C CYS A 221 9.04 -11.40 -32.11
#